data_0cdcaae8969913c84f3c2b85b7012884
#
_entry.id   0cdcaae8969913c84f3c2b85b7012884
#
_cell.length_a   1.000
_cell.length_b   1.000
_cell.length_c   1.000
_cell.angle_alpha   90.00
_cell.angle_beta   90.00
_cell.angle_gamma   90.00
#
_symmetry.space_group_name_H-M   'P 1'
#
loop_
_entity.id
_entity.type
_entity.pdbx_description
1 polymer ?
#
loop_
_entity_poly.entity_id
_entity_poly.type
_entity_poly.pdbx_seq_one_letter_code
_entity_poly.pdbx_strand_id
1 'polypeptide(L)'
;MFASFFLFEAGFGISEMSLFSEVDIKLGEAVLSKHPERPWSLKANAIEPTARLLRLYDSQLQTAPLIELVAAHQRAELNFQAPPHERLSIAALVQRSKLDTRRTALKARRRTDPHLQ
;
A
#
# COMPACT_ATOMS: atom_id res chain seq x y z
N MET A 1 -2.67 -4.86 -5.30
CA MET A 1 -1.91 -4.30 -4.16
C MET A 1 -1.84 -2.77 -4.17
N PHE A 2 -1.44 -2.15 -5.27
CA PHE A 2 -1.35 -0.68 -5.33
C PHE A 2 -2.69 0.01 -5.11
N ALA A 3 -3.76 -0.45 -5.75
CA ALA A 3 -5.08 0.14 -5.54
C ALA A 3 -5.51 0.04 -4.08
N SER A 4 -5.27 -1.10 -3.43
CA SER A 4 -5.56 -1.28 -2.01
C SER A 4 -4.74 -0.33 -1.14
N PHE A 5 -3.46 -0.13 -1.46
CA PHE A 5 -2.62 0.84 -0.76
C PHE A 5 -3.20 2.26 -0.86
N PHE A 6 -3.58 2.70 -2.06
CA PHE A 6 -4.14 4.03 -2.27
C PHE A 6 -5.47 4.21 -1.54
N LEU A 7 -6.31 3.18 -1.49
CA LEU A 7 -7.55 3.21 -0.71
C LEU A 7 -7.27 3.30 0.78
N PHE A 8 -6.30 2.56 1.28
CA PHE A 8 -5.88 2.61 2.68
C PHE A 8 -5.35 4.00 3.05
N GLU A 9 -4.48 4.58 2.20
CA GLU A 9 -3.93 5.92 2.39
C GLU A 9 -5.05 6.98 2.43
N ALA A 10 -6.11 6.80 1.65
CA ALA A 10 -7.27 7.68 1.62
C ALA A 10 -8.23 7.48 2.79
N GLY A 11 -7.95 6.55 3.69
CA GLY A 11 -8.74 6.31 4.89
C GLY A 11 -9.75 5.17 4.79
N PHE A 12 -9.73 4.38 3.75
CA PHE A 12 -10.65 3.26 3.55
C PHE A 12 -9.99 1.93 3.93
N GLY A 13 -10.60 1.22 4.86
CA GLY A 13 -10.12 -0.05 5.38
C GLY A 13 -9.25 0.12 6.62
N ILE A 14 -9.22 -0.92 7.45
CA ILE A 14 -8.44 -0.96 8.69
C ILE A 14 -7.28 -1.93 8.50
N SER A 15 -6.07 -1.43 8.59
CA SER A 15 -4.86 -2.22 8.46
C SER A 15 -3.65 -1.47 9.01
N GLU A 16 -2.51 -2.13 8.96
CA GLU A 16 -1.21 -1.52 9.25
C GLU A 16 -0.45 -1.31 7.95
N MET A 17 0.28 -0.21 7.84
CA MET A 17 1.08 0.10 6.66
C MET A 17 2.14 -0.97 6.38
N SER A 18 2.68 -1.59 7.45
CA SER A 18 3.65 -2.67 7.36
C SER A 18 3.14 -3.89 6.59
N LEU A 19 1.82 -4.10 6.53
CA LEU A 19 1.24 -5.21 5.77
C LEU A 19 1.61 -5.12 4.28
N PHE A 20 1.54 -3.92 3.71
CA PHE A 20 1.87 -3.71 2.29
C PHE A 20 3.34 -4.01 2.00
N SER A 21 4.24 -3.56 2.90
CA SER A 21 5.68 -3.85 2.78
C SER A 21 5.96 -5.34 2.90
N GLU A 22 5.33 -6.01 3.85
CA GLU A 22 5.50 -7.44 4.08
C GLU A 22 5.05 -8.25 2.87
N VAL A 23 3.86 -7.97 2.33
CA VAL A 23 3.34 -8.68 1.15
C VAL A 23 4.23 -8.40 -0.07
N ASP A 24 4.65 -7.16 -0.27
CA ASP A 24 5.52 -6.78 -1.38
C ASP A 24 6.83 -7.59 -1.35
N ILE A 25 7.48 -7.70 -0.19
CA ILE A 25 8.69 -8.48 -0.02
C ILE A 25 8.45 -9.96 -0.31
N LYS A 26 7.38 -10.53 0.24
CA LYS A 26 7.06 -11.96 0.07
C LYS A 26 6.70 -12.31 -1.37
N LEU A 27 5.95 -11.46 -2.06
CA LEU A 27 5.64 -11.65 -3.47
C LEU A 27 6.90 -11.50 -4.33
N GLY A 28 7.78 -10.53 -4.01
CA GLY A 28 9.06 -10.36 -4.67
C GLY A 28 9.94 -11.60 -4.55
N GLU A 29 10.01 -12.20 -3.36
CA GLU A 29 10.73 -13.46 -3.13
C GLU A 29 10.16 -14.59 -4.00
N ALA A 30 8.83 -14.68 -4.12
CA ALA A 30 8.18 -15.69 -4.95
C ALA A 30 8.53 -15.52 -6.43
N VAL A 31 8.60 -14.28 -6.91
CA VAL A 31 9.01 -13.98 -8.29
C VAL A 31 10.46 -14.41 -8.53
N LEU A 32 11.37 -14.07 -7.61
CA LEU A 32 12.79 -14.37 -7.74
C LEU A 32 13.09 -15.88 -7.63
N SER A 33 12.27 -16.63 -6.90
CA SER A 33 12.43 -18.07 -6.72
C SER A 33 11.72 -18.91 -7.78
N LYS A 34 11.12 -18.26 -8.77
CA LYS A 34 10.41 -18.94 -9.86
C LYS A 34 11.37 -19.81 -10.66
N HIS A 35 11.07 -21.12 -10.73
CA HIS A 35 11.82 -22.08 -11.54
C HIS A 35 11.01 -22.46 -12.79
N PRO A 36 11.65 -22.62 -13.98
CA PRO A 36 10.92 -22.98 -15.19
C PRO A 36 10.07 -24.26 -15.07
N GLU A 37 10.47 -25.19 -14.22
CA GLU A 37 9.82 -26.48 -14.02
C GLU A 37 8.77 -26.46 -12.89
N ARG A 38 8.69 -25.38 -12.11
CA ARG A 38 7.76 -25.25 -11.00
C ARG A 38 6.84 -24.06 -11.22
N PRO A 39 5.52 -24.26 -11.25
CA PRO A 39 4.59 -23.15 -11.33
C PRO A 39 4.73 -22.24 -10.08
N TRP A 40 4.22 -21.03 -10.19
CA TRP A 40 4.19 -20.08 -9.10
C TRP A 40 3.60 -20.71 -7.85
N SER A 41 4.36 -20.66 -6.75
CA SER A 41 3.85 -21.07 -5.45
C SER A 41 4.28 -20.04 -4.41
N LEU A 42 3.39 -19.75 -3.48
CA LEU A 42 3.70 -18.94 -2.32
C LEU A 42 4.25 -19.84 -1.23
N LYS A 43 5.35 -19.40 -0.59
CA LYS A 43 5.83 -20.06 0.62
C LYS A 43 4.81 -19.93 1.73
N ALA A 44 4.81 -20.86 2.69
CA ALA A 44 3.87 -20.85 3.81
C ALA A 44 3.86 -19.51 4.56
N ASN A 45 5.03 -18.88 4.73
CA ASN A 45 5.14 -17.58 5.41
C ASN A 45 4.58 -16.40 4.60
N ALA A 46 4.29 -16.57 3.31
CA ALA A 46 3.68 -15.56 2.46
C ALA A 46 2.15 -15.68 2.40
N ILE A 47 1.59 -16.85 2.70
CA ILE A 47 0.16 -17.10 2.59
C ILE A 47 -0.65 -16.22 3.54
N GLU A 48 -0.26 -16.13 4.80
CA GLU A 48 -0.99 -15.35 5.80
C GLU A 48 -1.01 -13.85 5.50
N PRO A 49 0.13 -13.19 5.23
CA PRO A 49 0.11 -11.78 4.86
C PRO A 49 -0.68 -11.49 3.59
N THR A 50 -0.55 -12.35 2.58
CA THR A 50 -1.29 -12.21 1.32
C THR A 50 -2.79 -12.36 1.54
N ALA A 51 -3.22 -13.34 2.34
CA ALA A 51 -4.62 -13.52 2.69
C ALA A 51 -5.18 -12.30 3.43
N ARG A 52 -4.41 -11.70 4.34
CA ARG A 52 -4.81 -10.49 5.06
C ARG A 52 -4.99 -9.31 4.10
N LEU A 53 -4.10 -9.16 3.13
CA LEU A 53 -4.21 -8.11 2.12
C LEU A 53 -5.46 -8.31 1.25
N LEU A 54 -5.75 -9.53 0.84
CA LEU A 54 -6.96 -9.84 0.07
C LEU A 54 -8.24 -9.55 0.86
N ARG A 55 -8.26 -9.87 2.15
CA ARG A 55 -9.40 -9.52 3.02
C ARG A 55 -9.55 -8.01 3.17
N LEU A 56 -8.43 -7.28 3.30
CA LEU A 56 -8.47 -5.82 3.34
C LEU A 56 -9.07 -5.25 2.05
N TYR A 57 -8.59 -5.71 0.91
CA TYR A 57 -9.08 -5.24 -0.38
C TYR A 57 -10.56 -5.56 -0.58
N ASP A 58 -11.00 -6.75 -0.21
CA ASP A 58 -12.41 -7.13 -0.26
C ASP A 58 -13.27 -6.18 0.60
N SER A 59 -12.84 -5.87 1.80
CA SER A 59 -13.49 -4.89 2.68
C SER A 59 -13.55 -3.50 2.04
N GLN A 60 -12.47 -3.07 1.41
CA GLN A 60 -12.41 -1.79 0.72
C GLN A 60 -13.40 -1.72 -0.45
N LEU A 61 -13.51 -2.81 -1.24
CA LEU A 61 -14.47 -2.90 -2.34
C LEU A 61 -15.91 -2.79 -1.86
N GLN A 62 -16.20 -3.28 -0.65
CA GLN A 62 -17.55 -3.24 -0.08
C GLN A 62 -17.90 -1.91 0.57
N THR A 63 -16.91 -1.16 1.07
CA THR A 63 -17.17 0.00 1.93
C THR A 63 -16.76 1.34 1.32
N ALA A 64 -15.80 1.36 0.40
CA ALA A 64 -15.36 2.61 -0.21
C ALA A 64 -16.37 3.10 -1.27
N PRO A 65 -16.60 4.42 -1.38
CA PRO A 65 -17.43 4.97 -2.46
C PRO A 65 -16.86 4.64 -3.83
N LEU A 66 -17.74 4.46 -4.82
CA LEU A 66 -17.34 4.09 -6.18
C LEU A 66 -16.30 5.07 -6.75
N ILE A 67 -16.49 6.36 -6.53
CA ILE A 67 -15.56 7.39 -7.03
C ILE A 67 -14.14 7.20 -6.45
N GLU A 68 -14.02 6.78 -5.19
CA GLU A 68 -12.73 6.50 -4.55
C GLU A 68 -12.09 5.21 -5.09
N LEU A 69 -12.91 4.19 -5.36
CA LEU A 69 -12.45 2.96 -5.99
C LEU A 69 -11.88 3.23 -7.39
N VAL A 70 -12.61 4.01 -8.20
CA VAL A 70 -12.17 4.39 -9.53
C VAL A 70 -10.87 5.19 -9.47
N ALA A 71 -10.80 6.18 -8.58
CA ALA A 71 -9.60 7.00 -8.42
C ALA A 71 -8.37 6.19 -8.02
N ALA A 72 -8.52 5.25 -7.07
CA ALA A 72 -7.43 4.40 -6.63
C ALA A 72 -6.93 3.48 -7.75
N HIS A 73 -7.85 2.90 -8.52
CA HIS A 73 -7.48 2.04 -9.65
C HIS A 73 -6.82 2.83 -10.78
N GLN A 74 -7.28 4.05 -11.04
CA GLN A 74 -6.64 4.93 -12.02
C GLN A 74 -5.22 5.30 -11.60
N ARG A 75 -4.98 5.61 -10.33
CA ARG A 75 -3.62 5.88 -9.82
C ARG A 75 -2.72 4.67 -9.98
N ALA A 76 -3.21 3.49 -9.65
CA ALA A 76 -2.45 2.25 -9.81
C ALA A 76 -2.10 2.00 -11.28
N GLU A 77 -3.06 2.20 -12.19
CA GLU A 77 -2.87 2.04 -13.63
C GLU A 77 -1.84 3.04 -14.17
N LEU A 78 -1.94 4.31 -13.81
CA LEU A 78 -0.98 5.33 -14.21
C LEU A 78 0.43 5.02 -13.73
N ASN A 79 0.56 4.54 -12.50
CA ASN A 79 1.86 4.12 -11.97
C ASN A 79 2.42 2.93 -12.75
N PHE A 80 1.59 1.96 -13.09
CA PHE A 80 1.99 0.81 -13.86
C PHE A 80 2.43 1.18 -15.28
N GLN A 81 1.75 2.16 -15.91
CA GLN A 81 2.07 2.62 -17.26
C GLN A 81 3.26 3.58 -17.31
N ALA A 82 3.69 4.12 -16.18
CA ALA A 82 4.83 5.02 -16.12
C ALA A 82 6.12 4.29 -16.56
N PRO A 83 7.11 5.02 -17.11
CA PRO A 83 8.42 4.44 -17.39
C PRO A 83 9.01 3.78 -16.14
N PRO A 84 9.78 2.68 -16.27
CA PRO A 84 10.28 1.95 -15.11
C PRO A 84 11.02 2.81 -14.08
N HIS A 85 11.78 3.82 -14.52
CA HIS A 85 12.52 4.71 -13.62
C HIS A 85 11.63 5.73 -12.89
N GLU A 86 10.39 5.93 -13.34
CA GLU A 86 9.42 6.82 -12.71
C GLU A 86 8.36 6.08 -11.89
N ARG A 87 8.32 4.75 -11.99
CA ARG A 87 7.35 3.95 -11.21
C ARG A 87 7.68 4.00 -9.73
N LEU A 88 6.64 4.23 -8.95
CA LEU A 88 6.74 4.18 -7.49
C LEU A 88 6.58 2.72 -7.03
N SER A 89 7.52 2.27 -6.19
CA SER A 89 7.42 0.97 -5.52
C SER A 89 6.54 1.10 -4.27
N ILE A 90 6.07 -0.02 -3.75
CA ILE A 90 5.37 -0.04 -2.45
C ILE A 90 6.28 0.53 -1.36
N ALA A 91 7.56 0.18 -1.35
CA ALA A 91 8.52 0.70 -0.38
C ALA A 91 8.60 2.24 -0.43
N ALA A 92 8.68 2.83 -1.64
CA ALA A 92 8.72 4.27 -1.81
C ALA A 92 7.42 4.94 -1.35
N LEU A 93 6.27 4.36 -1.67
CA LEU A 93 4.96 4.87 -1.26
C LEU A 93 4.78 4.82 0.26
N VAL A 94 5.19 3.74 0.90
CA VAL A 94 5.14 3.59 2.37
C VAL A 94 6.03 4.65 3.02
N GLN A 95 7.23 4.86 2.52
CA GLN A 95 8.15 5.86 3.05
C GLN A 95 7.58 7.27 2.92
N ARG A 96 7.02 7.61 1.76
CA ARG A 96 6.37 8.91 1.53
C ARG A 96 5.21 9.14 2.50
N SER A 97 4.36 8.14 2.69
CA SER A 97 3.22 8.21 3.58
C SER A 97 3.64 8.43 5.03
N LYS A 98 4.70 7.76 5.50
CA LYS A 98 5.27 7.97 6.84
C LYS A 98 5.78 9.39 7.03
N LEU A 99 6.47 9.96 6.02
CA LEU A 99 6.97 11.33 6.07
C LEU A 99 5.82 12.34 6.13
N ASP A 100 4.78 12.15 5.34
CA ASP A 100 3.61 13.03 5.35
C ASP A 100 2.89 12.98 6.70
N THR A 101 2.75 11.81 7.30
CA THR A 101 2.18 11.65 8.64
C THR A 101 2.99 12.40 9.69
N ARG A 102 4.33 12.32 9.65
CA ARG A 102 5.22 13.06 10.55
C ARG A 102 5.07 14.56 10.38
N ARG A 103 5.02 15.06 9.15
CA ARG A 103 4.82 16.48 8.86
C ARG A 103 3.49 16.98 9.40
N THR A 104 2.43 16.23 9.20
CA THR A 104 1.09 16.56 9.71
C THR A 104 1.08 16.60 11.23
N ALA A 105 1.70 15.65 11.90
CA ALA A 105 1.81 15.62 13.36
C ALA A 105 2.60 16.81 13.91
N LEU A 106 3.70 17.19 13.26
CA LEU A 106 4.50 18.35 13.65
C LEU A 106 3.71 19.66 13.49
N LYS A 107 2.97 19.82 12.40
CA LYS A 107 2.10 20.99 12.19
C LYS A 107 1.00 21.07 13.24
N ALA A 108 0.37 19.96 13.58
CA ALA A 108 -0.66 19.90 14.62
C ALA A 108 -0.10 20.29 15.98
N ARG A 109 1.11 19.81 16.34
CA ARG A 109 1.79 20.20 17.59
C ARG A 109 2.08 21.69 17.66
N ARG A 110 2.57 22.28 16.56
CA ARG A 110 2.84 23.72 16.48
C ARG A 110 1.58 24.56 16.67
N ARG A 111 0.44 24.11 16.11
CA ARG A 111 -0.84 24.82 16.23
C ARG A 111 -1.42 24.77 17.63
N THR A 112 -1.11 23.74 18.41
CA THR A 112 -1.65 23.55 19.76
C THR A 112 -0.70 24.08 20.84
N ASP A 113 0.51 24.50 20.49
CA ASP A 113 1.47 25.06 21.44
C ASP A 113 1.17 26.53 21.70
N PRO A 114 0.76 26.92 22.95
CA PRO A 114 0.41 28.28 23.26
C PRO A 114 1.61 29.27 23.21
N HIS A 115 2.85 28.76 23.22
CA HIS A 115 4.06 29.59 23.12
C HIS A 115 4.41 30.02 21.71
N LEU A 116 3.69 29.52 20.70
CA LEU A 116 3.94 29.84 19.30
C LEU A 116 2.92 30.84 18.71
N GLN A 117 2.10 31.43 19.58
CA GLN A 117 1.17 32.48 19.19
C GLN A 117 1.84 33.82 19.11
#